data_802e98624c552abfc59ae615ae0d3e88
#
_entry.id   802e98624c552abfc59ae615ae0d3e88
#
_cell.length_a   1.000
_cell.length_b   1.000
_cell.length_c   1.000
_cell.angle_alpha   90.00
_cell.angle_beta   90.00
_cell.angle_gamma   90.00
#
_symmetry.space_group_name_H-M   'P 1'
#
loop_
_entity.id
_entity.type
_entity.pdbx_description
1 polymer ?
#
loop_
_entity_poly.entity_id
_entity_poly.type
_entity_poly.pdbx_seq_one_letter_code
_entity_poly.pdbx_strand_id
1 'polypeptide(L)'
;LRVLAVIALAALYPAAGAIGNPVFEGVATCAGSTCHGRAEGNGAVVRQDEIATWQEPSSPSGAHSRAYAVLGGRRGQQIAASLGLGNAQSAPACLGCHATNAPAGQRGAKFTLTDGVGCESCHGPSGGGWLAEHYALPATHASNVAAGLTALENAKTRAGVCLDCHYGSSKPGQFVTHAMMAAGHPRISFELDLFSALQQHHNIDADYVQRKGSPDSVRFWAVGQAEAVRRSTSLFAQPKFAFEGAFPQFYFLDCHSCHRTITDGPQRKLTFETNPGRPIPFGNPPFNDENMIMLQAVAGALAPGEAGAFQTAARDFHRAMGAGPEQTRAAAQALASRAGALSEALAARAYGDADAFRVVAIIAGEATSPRFTDYAGSVQAVMAVDTLLNALVNEGRVTQGAAAGIRGDIARAYKAVEEPNAYRPAEFRAALKSAAGAIGRLQ
;
A
#
# COMPACT_ATOMS: atom_id res chain seq x y z
N LEU A 1 61.77 -35.17 -4.35
CA LEU A 1 60.74 -34.23 -4.84
C LEU A 1 59.41 -34.97 -5.08
N ARG A 2 58.41 -34.82 -4.20
CA ARG A 2 57.08 -35.39 -4.38
C ARG A 2 56.17 -34.23 -4.81
N VAL A 3 55.68 -34.33 -6.05
CA VAL A 3 54.68 -33.38 -6.58
C VAL A 3 53.30 -33.86 -6.11
N LEU A 4 52.64 -33.08 -5.27
CA LEU A 4 51.24 -33.26 -4.90
C LEU A 4 50.37 -32.59 -5.98
N ALA A 5 49.62 -33.37 -6.73
CA ALA A 5 48.60 -32.92 -7.65
C ALA A 5 47.34 -32.57 -6.85
N VAL A 6 46.95 -31.29 -6.82
CA VAL A 6 45.67 -30.81 -6.28
C VAL A 6 44.62 -30.96 -7.38
N ILE A 7 43.72 -31.92 -7.21
CA ILE A 7 42.53 -32.06 -8.08
C ILE A 7 41.49 -31.09 -7.56
N ALA A 8 41.25 -29.99 -8.31
CA ALA A 8 40.15 -29.09 -8.06
C ALA A 8 38.83 -29.73 -8.54
N LEU A 9 37.98 -30.14 -7.61
CA LEU A 9 36.59 -30.51 -7.92
C LEU A 9 35.83 -29.25 -8.25
N ALA A 10 35.59 -29.01 -9.52
CA ALA A 10 34.63 -28.00 -9.95
C ALA A 10 33.21 -28.50 -9.64
N ALA A 11 32.55 -27.90 -8.64
CA ALA A 11 31.14 -28.11 -8.38
C ALA A 11 30.36 -27.56 -9.57
N LEU A 12 29.77 -28.42 -10.37
CA LEU A 12 28.78 -28.08 -11.38
C LEU A 12 27.51 -27.60 -10.65
N TYR A 13 27.36 -26.29 -10.44
CA TYR A 13 26.08 -25.72 -10.12
C TYR A 13 25.20 -25.91 -11.35
N PRO A 14 23.96 -26.49 -11.22
CA PRO A 14 23.04 -26.50 -12.32
C PRO A 14 22.75 -25.03 -12.69
N ALA A 15 22.91 -24.69 -13.95
CA ALA A 15 22.53 -23.38 -14.47
C ALA A 15 21.04 -23.18 -14.13
N ALA A 16 20.73 -22.07 -13.46
CA ALA A 16 19.34 -21.64 -13.29
C ALA A 16 18.67 -21.68 -14.66
N GLY A 17 17.65 -22.50 -14.80
CA GLY A 17 16.91 -22.63 -16.07
C GLY A 17 16.49 -21.24 -16.53
N ALA A 18 16.70 -20.93 -17.80
CA ALA A 18 16.25 -19.66 -18.38
C ALA A 18 14.76 -19.54 -18.10
N ILE A 19 14.38 -18.53 -17.31
CA ILE A 19 12.97 -18.20 -17.09
C ILE A 19 12.39 -17.89 -18.46
N GLY A 20 11.42 -18.70 -18.93
CA GLY A 20 10.73 -18.49 -20.19
C GLY A 20 10.05 -17.14 -20.23
N ASN A 21 9.57 -16.70 -21.39
CA ASN A 21 8.76 -15.49 -21.46
C ASN A 21 7.58 -15.61 -20.47
N PRO A 22 7.35 -14.59 -19.61
CA PRO A 22 6.28 -14.65 -18.63
C PRO A 22 4.92 -14.79 -19.31
N VAL A 23 4.10 -15.74 -18.85
CA VAL A 23 2.74 -15.98 -19.34
C VAL A 23 1.78 -15.90 -18.16
N PHE A 24 0.69 -15.17 -18.34
CA PHE A 24 -0.42 -15.09 -17.40
C PHE A 24 -1.45 -16.15 -17.78
N GLU A 25 -1.55 -17.19 -17.00
CA GLU A 25 -2.41 -18.36 -17.31
C GLU A 25 -3.89 -18.13 -17.00
N GLY A 26 -4.20 -17.16 -16.12
CA GLY A 26 -5.55 -16.80 -15.69
C GLY A 26 -6.05 -17.58 -14.49
N VAL A 27 -7.05 -17.02 -13.81
CA VAL A 27 -7.61 -17.54 -12.55
C VAL A 27 -8.12 -18.98 -12.70
N ALA A 28 -8.74 -19.32 -13.83
CA ALA A 28 -9.24 -20.65 -14.09
C ALA A 28 -8.16 -21.75 -14.08
N THR A 29 -6.90 -21.42 -14.25
CA THR A 29 -5.78 -22.37 -14.11
C THR A 29 -5.54 -22.73 -12.65
N CYS A 30 -5.74 -21.80 -11.73
CA CYS A 30 -5.58 -22.00 -10.28
C CYS A 30 -6.83 -22.64 -9.64
N ALA A 31 -8.01 -22.49 -10.27
CA ALA A 31 -9.33 -22.79 -9.71
C ALA A 31 -9.73 -24.26 -9.72
N GLY A 32 -8.82 -25.19 -10.03
CA GLY A 32 -9.13 -26.62 -9.97
C GLY A 32 -9.55 -27.07 -8.57
N SER A 33 -10.50 -28.01 -8.48
CA SER A 33 -11.02 -28.55 -7.19
C SER A 33 -9.98 -29.30 -6.35
N THR A 34 -8.86 -29.68 -6.95
CA THR A 34 -7.70 -30.28 -6.28
C THR A 34 -6.58 -29.25 -6.02
N CYS A 35 -6.80 -27.98 -6.43
CA CYS A 35 -5.87 -26.89 -6.28
C CYS A 35 -6.46 -25.85 -5.33
N HIS A 36 -6.83 -24.65 -5.81
CA HIS A 36 -7.31 -23.55 -4.99
C HIS A 36 -8.82 -23.30 -5.08
N GLY A 37 -9.57 -24.15 -5.81
CA GLY A 37 -11.01 -24.02 -6.05
C GLY A 37 -11.86 -25.06 -5.31
N ARG A 38 -11.46 -25.52 -4.12
CA ARG A 38 -12.27 -26.41 -3.30
C ARG A 38 -13.50 -25.67 -2.75
N ALA A 39 -14.61 -26.38 -2.60
CA ALA A 39 -15.81 -25.82 -1.98
C ALA A 39 -15.62 -25.56 -0.48
N GLU A 40 -14.82 -26.42 0.19
CA GLU A 40 -14.48 -26.31 1.61
C GLU A 40 -12.97 -26.45 1.79
N GLY A 41 -12.39 -25.53 2.57
CA GLY A 41 -10.98 -25.58 2.90
C GLY A 41 -10.67 -26.72 3.86
N ASN A 42 -9.89 -27.69 3.41
CA ASN A 42 -9.48 -28.83 4.22
C ASN A 42 -8.05 -29.29 3.96
N GLY A 43 -7.27 -28.49 3.27
CA GLY A 43 -5.87 -28.79 3.08
C GLY A 43 -5.10 -28.71 4.39
N ALA A 44 -4.28 -29.71 4.70
CA ALA A 44 -3.45 -29.72 5.91
C ALA A 44 -2.35 -28.66 5.87
N VAL A 45 -1.95 -28.26 4.67
CA VAL A 45 -0.84 -27.33 4.40
C VAL A 45 -1.36 -26.05 3.76
N VAL A 46 -2.36 -26.16 2.89
CA VAL A 46 -3.01 -25.04 2.18
C VAL A 46 -4.51 -25.29 2.23
N ARG A 47 -5.29 -24.24 2.46
CA ARG A 47 -6.77 -24.37 2.52
C ARG A 47 -7.36 -24.95 1.25
N GLN A 48 -6.84 -24.52 0.10
CA GLN A 48 -7.29 -24.89 -1.25
C GLN A 48 -8.72 -24.39 -1.59
N ASP A 49 -9.23 -23.42 -0.83
CA ASP A 49 -10.50 -22.71 -1.05
C ASP A 49 -10.30 -21.19 -1.25
N GLU A 50 -9.09 -20.78 -1.59
CA GLU A 50 -8.70 -19.37 -1.74
C GLU A 50 -9.53 -18.66 -2.80
N ILE A 51 -9.96 -19.36 -3.86
CA ILE A 51 -10.83 -18.83 -4.91
C ILE A 51 -12.19 -18.41 -4.32
N ALA A 52 -12.78 -19.22 -3.45
CA ALA A 52 -14.06 -18.89 -2.83
C ALA A 52 -13.97 -17.61 -2.01
N THR A 53 -12.90 -17.44 -1.24
CA THR A 53 -12.65 -16.22 -0.45
C THR A 53 -12.39 -15.02 -1.35
N TRP A 54 -11.57 -15.16 -2.39
CA TRP A 54 -11.25 -14.09 -3.34
C TRP A 54 -12.46 -13.66 -4.19
N GLN A 55 -13.44 -14.54 -4.41
CA GLN A 55 -14.67 -14.24 -5.15
C GLN A 55 -15.85 -13.83 -4.25
N GLU A 56 -15.70 -13.87 -2.91
CA GLU A 56 -16.81 -13.58 -2.00
C GLU A 56 -17.42 -12.19 -2.25
N PRO A 57 -18.68 -12.11 -2.74
CA PRO A 57 -19.25 -10.85 -3.22
C PRO A 57 -19.58 -9.86 -2.10
N SER A 58 -19.80 -10.32 -0.89
CA SER A 58 -20.14 -9.49 0.27
C SER A 58 -18.94 -9.06 1.11
N SER A 59 -17.73 -9.57 0.80
CA SER A 59 -16.51 -9.35 1.55
C SER A 59 -15.55 -8.38 0.83
N PRO A 60 -14.77 -7.58 1.59
CA PRO A 60 -13.64 -6.84 1.04
C PRO A 60 -12.64 -7.72 0.31
N SER A 61 -12.40 -8.95 0.76
CA SER A 61 -11.49 -9.90 0.10
C SER A 61 -11.87 -10.21 -1.35
N GLY A 62 -13.16 -10.13 -1.69
CA GLY A 62 -13.64 -10.27 -3.05
C GLY A 62 -13.60 -9.00 -3.90
N ALA A 63 -13.05 -7.89 -3.41
CA ALA A 63 -13.05 -6.62 -4.15
C ALA A 63 -12.25 -6.70 -5.45
N HIS A 64 -11.12 -7.39 -5.45
CA HIS A 64 -10.26 -7.54 -6.62
C HIS A 64 -10.91 -8.36 -7.75
N SER A 65 -11.66 -9.41 -7.42
CA SER A 65 -12.40 -10.20 -8.44
C SER A 65 -13.48 -9.37 -9.14
N ARG A 66 -14.02 -8.36 -8.46
CA ARG A 66 -15.06 -7.47 -9.01
C ARG A 66 -14.50 -6.22 -9.69
N ALA A 67 -13.17 -6.03 -9.67
CA ALA A 67 -12.55 -4.79 -10.15
C ALA A 67 -12.86 -4.48 -11.62
N TYR A 68 -12.92 -5.50 -12.48
CA TYR A 68 -13.34 -5.33 -13.89
C TYR A 68 -14.85 -5.05 -14.00
N ALA A 69 -15.67 -5.79 -13.25
CA ALA A 69 -17.12 -5.68 -13.34
C ALA A 69 -17.64 -4.27 -12.98
N VAL A 70 -17.01 -3.60 -12.01
CA VAL A 70 -17.43 -2.23 -11.60
C VAL A 70 -17.27 -1.20 -12.73
N LEU A 71 -16.38 -1.44 -13.70
CA LEU A 71 -16.22 -0.59 -14.88
C LEU A 71 -17.47 -0.59 -15.77
N GLY A 72 -18.23 -1.71 -15.82
CA GLY A 72 -19.50 -1.82 -16.52
C GLY A 72 -20.66 -1.12 -15.84
N GLY A 73 -20.51 -0.77 -14.54
CA GLY A 73 -21.52 -0.05 -13.76
C GLY A 73 -21.70 1.39 -14.20
N ARG A 74 -22.83 2.00 -13.78
CA ARG A 74 -23.19 3.36 -14.14
C ARG A 74 -22.07 4.38 -13.86
N ARG A 75 -21.43 4.31 -12.69
CA ARG A 75 -20.34 5.23 -12.31
C ARG A 75 -19.11 5.07 -13.23
N GLY A 76 -18.69 3.83 -13.52
CA GLY A 76 -17.56 3.57 -14.41
C GLY A 76 -17.79 4.12 -15.81
N GLN A 77 -18.98 3.90 -16.38
CA GLN A 77 -19.34 4.41 -17.69
C GLN A 77 -19.47 5.95 -17.72
N GLN A 78 -20.00 6.57 -16.67
CA GLN A 78 -20.07 8.03 -16.56
C GLN A 78 -18.66 8.66 -16.50
N ILE A 79 -17.73 8.09 -15.73
CA ILE A 79 -16.34 8.55 -15.66
C ILE A 79 -15.69 8.46 -17.05
N ALA A 80 -15.82 7.31 -17.71
CA ALA A 80 -15.25 7.11 -19.04
C ALA A 80 -15.82 8.09 -20.07
N ALA A 81 -17.15 8.31 -20.05
CA ALA A 81 -17.82 9.29 -20.93
C ALA A 81 -17.33 10.73 -20.66
N SER A 82 -17.21 11.14 -19.39
CA SER A 82 -16.73 12.48 -19.02
C SER A 82 -15.28 12.74 -19.47
N LEU A 83 -14.49 11.68 -19.61
CA LEU A 83 -13.08 11.74 -20.02
C LEU A 83 -12.88 11.46 -21.53
N GLY A 84 -13.96 11.19 -22.29
CA GLY A 84 -13.87 10.82 -23.69
C GLY A 84 -13.17 9.48 -23.97
N LEU A 85 -13.17 8.56 -23.01
CA LEU A 85 -12.47 7.26 -23.10
C LEU A 85 -13.30 6.15 -23.78
N GLY A 86 -14.54 6.43 -24.14
CA GLY A 86 -15.46 5.44 -24.68
C GLY A 86 -15.93 4.44 -23.60
N ASN A 87 -15.81 3.13 -23.85
CA ASN A 87 -16.21 2.11 -22.90
C ASN A 87 -15.14 1.87 -21.84
N ALA A 88 -15.48 2.06 -20.57
CA ALA A 88 -14.56 1.88 -19.44
C ALA A 88 -13.93 0.47 -19.40
N GLN A 89 -14.68 -0.58 -19.79
CA GLN A 89 -14.21 -1.97 -19.78
C GLN A 89 -13.18 -2.30 -20.88
N SER A 90 -12.95 -1.39 -21.81
CA SER A 90 -11.93 -1.51 -22.85
C SER A 90 -10.89 -0.39 -22.82
N ALA A 91 -11.08 0.62 -21.95
CA ALA A 91 -10.19 1.75 -21.86
C ALA A 91 -8.87 1.38 -21.13
N PRO A 92 -7.69 1.53 -21.78
CA PRO A 92 -6.41 1.21 -21.16
C PRO A 92 -6.16 1.98 -19.84
N ALA A 93 -6.67 3.20 -19.74
CA ALA A 93 -6.58 4.03 -18.54
C ALA A 93 -7.32 3.43 -17.32
N CYS A 94 -8.30 2.56 -17.55
CA CYS A 94 -9.05 1.86 -16.50
C CYS A 94 -8.47 0.47 -16.23
N LEU A 95 -8.18 -0.28 -17.30
CA LEU A 95 -7.75 -1.67 -17.22
C LEU A 95 -6.42 -1.86 -16.47
N GLY A 96 -5.55 -0.85 -16.46
CA GLY A 96 -4.25 -0.91 -15.76
C GLY A 96 -4.36 -1.24 -14.26
N CYS A 97 -5.48 -0.85 -13.62
CA CYS A 97 -5.75 -1.11 -12.20
C CYS A 97 -6.95 -2.06 -11.98
N HIS A 98 -7.88 -2.13 -12.93
CA HIS A 98 -9.13 -2.87 -12.76
C HIS A 98 -9.13 -4.28 -13.38
N ALA A 99 -8.00 -4.73 -13.92
CA ALA A 99 -7.81 -6.09 -14.43
C ALA A 99 -6.35 -6.53 -14.29
N THR A 100 -6.13 -7.84 -14.38
CA THR A 100 -4.80 -8.39 -14.71
C THR A 100 -4.52 -8.06 -16.18
N ASN A 101 -4.00 -6.86 -16.43
CA ASN A 101 -3.86 -6.32 -17.78
C ASN A 101 -2.59 -6.82 -18.49
N ALA A 102 -2.47 -8.14 -18.64
CA ALA A 102 -1.35 -8.77 -19.32
C ALA A 102 -1.29 -8.38 -20.82
N PRO A 103 -0.10 -8.16 -21.40
CA PRO A 103 0.07 -8.00 -22.83
C PRO A 103 -0.51 -9.19 -23.61
N ALA A 104 -1.10 -8.96 -24.80
CA ALA A 104 -1.75 -9.99 -25.57
C ALA A 104 -0.87 -11.23 -25.84
N GLY A 105 0.43 -11.01 -26.11
CA GLY A 105 1.39 -12.10 -26.34
C GLY A 105 1.85 -12.86 -25.09
N GLN A 106 1.36 -12.45 -23.90
CA GLN A 106 1.68 -13.08 -22.61
C GLN A 106 0.44 -13.70 -21.96
N ARG A 107 -0.66 -13.88 -22.69
CA ARG A 107 -1.92 -14.44 -22.18
C ARG A 107 -1.99 -15.92 -22.50
N GLY A 108 -2.13 -16.76 -21.47
CA GLY A 108 -2.38 -18.18 -21.59
C GLY A 108 -3.81 -18.48 -22.07
N ALA A 109 -4.08 -19.73 -22.38
CA ALA A 109 -5.35 -20.17 -22.98
C ALA A 109 -6.58 -19.94 -22.08
N LYS A 110 -6.40 -19.88 -20.76
CA LYS A 110 -7.48 -19.66 -19.77
C LYS A 110 -7.53 -18.23 -19.24
N PHE A 111 -6.68 -17.34 -19.76
CA PHE A 111 -6.66 -15.95 -19.33
C PHE A 111 -7.92 -15.20 -19.78
N THR A 112 -8.52 -14.44 -18.87
CA THR A 112 -9.60 -13.52 -19.20
C THR A 112 -9.51 -12.23 -18.37
N LEU A 113 -9.76 -11.07 -19.01
CA LEU A 113 -9.81 -9.76 -18.34
C LEU A 113 -10.97 -9.66 -17.35
N THR A 114 -12.06 -10.42 -17.57
CA THR A 114 -13.26 -10.39 -16.74
C THR A 114 -13.05 -10.93 -15.35
N ASP A 115 -11.96 -11.65 -15.11
CA ASP A 115 -11.56 -12.08 -13.75
C ASP A 115 -11.15 -10.91 -12.85
N GLY A 116 -11.03 -9.69 -13.40
CA GLY A 116 -10.59 -8.53 -12.64
C GLY A 116 -9.10 -8.59 -12.29
N VAL A 117 -8.75 -8.20 -11.07
CA VAL A 117 -7.37 -8.31 -10.55
C VAL A 117 -7.20 -9.72 -9.99
N GLY A 118 -6.74 -10.63 -10.85
CA GLY A 118 -6.59 -12.06 -10.56
C GLY A 118 -5.32 -12.39 -9.77
N CYS A 119 -5.15 -13.68 -9.50
CA CYS A 119 -4.06 -14.22 -8.69
C CYS A 119 -2.67 -13.74 -9.13
N GLU A 120 -2.42 -13.79 -10.43
CA GLU A 120 -1.13 -13.46 -11.02
C GLU A 120 -0.78 -11.95 -11.01
N SER A 121 -1.75 -11.07 -10.72
CA SER A 121 -1.46 -9.64 -10.47
C SER A 121 -0.61 -9.43 -9.22
N CYS A 122 -0.75 -10.33 -8.24
CA CYS A 122 -0.01 -10.28 -6.97
C CYS A 122 1.09 -11.36 -6.93
N HIS A 123 0.77 -12.59 -7.34
CA HIS A 123 1.70 -13.73 -7.26
C HIS A 123 2.71 -13.80 -8.43
N GLY A 124 2.57 -12.91 -9.43
CA GLY A 124 3.39 -12.91 -10.63
C GLY A 124 2.88 -13.89 -11.72
N PRO A 125 3.29 -13.70 -12.99
CA PRO A 125 2.91 -14.56 -14.09
C PRO A 125 3.36 -16.00 -13.85
N SER A 126 2.46 -16.96 -13.93
CA SER A 126 2.71 -18.32 -13.48
C SER A 126 3.26 -19.23 -14.58
N GLY A 127 2.80 -19.00 -15.82
CA GLY A 127 3.21 -19.79 -16.98
C GLY A 127 4.62 -19.43 -17.45
N GLY A 128 5.37 -20.45 -17.89
CA GLY A 128 6.77 -20.29 -18.28
C GLY A 128 7.74 -20.06 -17.08
N GLY A 129 7.23 -20.12 -15.85
CA GLY A 129 7.99 -19.90 -14.63
C GLY A 129 7.55 -20.84 -13.51
N TRP A 130 7.07 -20.28 -12.41
CA TRP A 130 6.88 -20.97 -11.13
C TRP A 130 5.74 -21.99 -11.09
N LEU A 131 4.78 -21.98 -12.02
CA LEU A 131 3.62 -22.88 -11.98
C LEU A 131 4.04 -24.37 -12.04
N ALA A 132 4.97 -24.72 -12.91
CA ALA A 132 5.47 -26.09 -13.02
C ALA A 132 6.20 -26.55 -11.76
N GLU A 133 7.00 -25.65 -11.16
CA GLU A 133 7.69 -25.87 -9.90
C GLU A 133 6.70 -26.05 -8.76
N HIS A 134 5.62 -25.26 -8.74
CA HIS A 134 4.65 -25.17 -7.64
C HIS A 134 3.99 -26.52 -7.31
N TYR A 135 3.69 -27.35 -8.29
CA TYR A 135 3.11 -28.67 -8.05
C TYR A 135 4.08 -29.84 -8.26
N ALA A 136 5.33 -29.56 -8.55
CA ALA A 136 6.38 -30.60 -8.56
C ALA A 136 6.72 -31.04 -7.13
N LEU A 137 7.11 -32.28 -6.96
CA LEU A 137 7.57 -32.80 -5.67
C LEU A 137 9.09 -32.99 -5.70
N PRO A 138 9.82 -32.48 -4.69
CA PRO A 138 9.40 -31.79 -3.47
C PRO A 138 9.45 -30.24 -3.61
N ALA A 139 8.37 -29.61 -4.08
CA ALA A 139 8.32 -28.14 -4.16
C ALA A 139 8.35 -27.49 -2.78
N THR A 140 9.08 -26.38 -2.67
CA THR A 140 9.13 -25.53 -1.47
C THR A 140 8.74 -24.10 -1.79
N HIS A 141 8.42 -23.30 -0.77
CA HIS A 141 8.18 -21.87 -1.00
C HIS A 141 9.42 -21.19 -1.62
N ALA A 142 10.63 -21.52 -1.15
CA ALA A 142 11.87 -20.98 -1.68
C ALA A 142 12.12 -21.37 -3.15
N SER A 143 11.83 -22.62 -3.55
CA SER A 143 11.97 -23.03 -4.95
C SER A 143 10.95 -22.34 -5.85
N ASN A 144 9.71 -22.16 -5.40
CA ASN A 144 8.71 -21.38 -6.11
C ASN A 144 9.12 -19.91 -6.33
N VAL A 145 9.67 -19.26 -5.28
CA VAL A 145 10.18 -17.89 -5.37
C VAL A 145 11.36 -17.82 -6.35
N ALA A 146 12.29 -18.78 -6.28
CA ALA A 146 13.41 -18.86 -7.23
C ALA A 146 12.95 -19.06 -8.68
N ALA A 147 11.79 -19.71 -8.89
CA ALA A 147 11.16 -19.90 -10.20
C ALA A 147 10.30 -18.71 -10.64
N GLY A 148 10.15 -17.65 -9.84
CA GLY A 148 9.46 -16.42 -10.21
C GLY A 148 8.17 -16.12 -9.45
N LEU A 149 7.77 -16.92 -8.45
CA LEU A 149 6.67 -16.57 -7.55
C LEU A 149 7.04 -15.30 -6.76
N THR A 150 6.13 -14.34 -6.71
CA THR A 150 6.33 -13.11 -5.95
C THR A 150 6.32 -13.39 -4.45
N ALA A 151 7.39 -13.03 -3.74
CA ALA A 151 7.55 -13.21 -2.29
C ALA A 151 6.75 -12.16 -1.50
N LEU A 152 5.42 -12.34 -1.39
CA LEU A 152 4.51 -11.37 -0.78
C LEU A 152 4.61 -11.32 0.75
N GLU A 153 5.26 -12.27 1.40
CA GLU A 153 5.64 -12.20 2.82
C GLU A 153 6.65 -11.10 3.11
N ASN A 154 7.39 -10.65 2.10
CA ASN A 154 8.27 -9.50 2.20
C ASN A 154 7.45 -8.21 2.07
N ALA A 155 7.45 -7.38 3.12
CA ALA A 155 6.64 -6.16 3.20
C ALA A 155 6.95 -5.16 2.06
N LYS A 156 8.21 -5.03 1.64
CA LYS A 156 8.61 -4.14 0.53
C LYS A 156 8.10 -4.64 -0.81
N THR A 157 8.22 -5.93 -1.06
CA THR A 157 7.70 -6.57 -2.28
C THR A 157 6.19 -6.41 -2.36
N ARG A 158 5.47 -6.70 -1.27
CA ARG A 158 4.02 -6.53 -1.19
C ARG A 158 3.62 -5.07 -1.40
N ALA A 159 4.28 -4.12 -0.73
CA ALA A 159 4.04 -2.69 -0.93
C ALA A 159 4.21 -2.28 -2.39
N GLY A 160 5.27 -2.76 -3.05
CA GLY A 160 5.52 -2.49 -4.47
C GLY A 160 4.36 -2.93 -5.37
N VAL A 161 3.85 -4.14 -5.15
CA VAL A 161 2.71 -4.71 -5.90
C VAL A 161 1.43 -3.91 -5.64
N CYS A 162 1.08 -3.66 -4.39
CA CYS A 162 -0.16 -2.95 -4.04
C CYS A 162 -0.14 -1.50 -4.53
N LEU A 163 0.97 -0.79 -4.34
CA LEU A 163 1.12 0.62 -4.72
C LEU A 163 1.09 0.84 -6.23
N ASP A 164 1.34 -0.17 -7.06
CA ASP A 164 1.22 -0.03 -8.52
C ASP A 164 -0.18 0.44 -8.94
N CYS A 165 -1.22 0.01 -8.22
CA CYS A 165 -2.61 0.40 -8.48
C CYS A 165 -3.15 1.35 -7.39
N HIS A 166 -2.86 1.12 -6.12
CA HIS A 166 -3.42 1.89 -5.00
C HIS A 166 -2.78 3.27 -4.78
N TYR A 167 -1.63 3.52 -5.41
CA TYR A 167 -1.05 4.86 -5.52
C TYR A 167 -0.88 5.25 -6.99
N GLY A 168 -0.35 4.35 -7.78
CA GLY A 168 -0.02 4.51 -9.18
C GLY A 168 1.42 4.14 -9.49
N SER A 169 1.69 3.96 -10.78
CA SER A 169 3.01 3.65 -11.30
C SER A 169 3.25 4.32 -12.66
N SER A 170 4.46 4.17 -13.20
CA SER A 170 4.78 4.64 -14.55
C SER A 170 4.26 3.71 -15.66
N LYS A 171 3.69 2.57 -15.31
CA LYS A 171 3.09 1.63 -16.28
C LYS A 171 1.84 2.24 -16.92
N PRO A 172 1.56 1.93 -18.18
CA PRO A 172 0.37 2.44 -18.87
C PRO A 172 -0.93 2.11 -18.11
N GLY A 173 -1.77 3.13 -17.91
CA GLY A 173 -3.07 2.97 -17.23
C GLY A 173 -3.02 2.79 -15.71
N GLN A 174 -1.84 2.88 -15.08
CA GLN A 174 -1.70 2.75 -13.63
C GLN A 174 -1.44 4.10 -12.93
N PHE A 175 -2.21 5.13 -13.28
CA PHE A 175 -2.14 6.42 -12.60
C PHE A 175 -3.49 7.14 -12.67
N VAL A 176 -4.07 7.43 -11.51
CA VAL A 176 -5.32 8.19 -11.39
C VAL A 176 -5.00 9.68 -11.43
N THR A 177 -5.46 10.38 -12.47
CA THR A 177 -5.25 11.82 -12.61
C THR A 177 -6.31 12.62 -11.83
N HIS A 178 -6.03 13.91 -11.58
CA HIS A 178 -7.03 14.81 -11.00
C HIS A 178 -8.28 14.91 -11.87
N ALA A 179 -8.15 14.85 -13.20
CA ALA A 179 -9.29 14.83 -14.12
C ALA A 179 -10.18 13.59 -13.93
N MET A 180 -9.57 12.42 -13.67
CA MET A 180 -10.32 11.18 -13.35
C MET A 180 -11.09 11.34 -12.02
N MET A 181 -10.47 11.95 -11.01
CA MET A 181 -11.15 12.25 -9.74
C MET A 181 -12.29 13.25 -9.94
N ALA A 182 -12.07 14.31 -10.72
CA ALA A 182 -13.12 15.29 -11.07
C ALA A 182 -14.27 14.65 -11.85
N ALA A 183 -14.02 13.63 -12.66
CA ALA A 183 -15.04 12.84 -13.34
C ALA A 183 -15.80 11.86 -12.40
N GLY A 184 -15.39 11.74 -11.14
CA GLY A 184 -16.04 10.93 -10.12
C GLY A 184 -15.28 9.68 -9.68
N HIS A 185 -14.04 9.47 -10.12
CA HIS A 185 -13.20 8.38 -9.58
C HIS A 185 -12.83 8.71 -8.12
N PRO A 186 -13.05 7.80 -7.16
CA PRO A 186 -12.68 8.05 -5.78
C PRO A 186 -11.16 8.12 -5.64
N ARG A 187 -10.66 8.95 -4.72
CA ARG A 187 -9.32 8.79 -4.21
C ARG A 187 -9.28 7.60 -3.27
N ILE A 188 -8.23 6.80 -3.35
CA ILE A 188 -8.00 5.68 -2.45
C ILE A 188 -6.90 6.09 -1.49
N SER A 189 -7.24 6.28 -0.22
CA SER A 189 -6.24 6.32 0.85
C SER A 189 -5.85 4.87 1.13
N PHE A 190 -4.56 4.58 1.04
CA PHE A 190 -4.04 3.21 1.14
C PHE A 190 -3.11 3.08 2.35
N GLU A 191 -3.27 1.97 3.07
CA GLU A 191 -2.37 1.55 4.12
C GLU A 191 -2.11 0.04 3.95
N LEU A 192 -0.83 -0.36 3.95
CA LEU A 192 -0.43 -1.70 3.52
C LEU A 192 -0.97 -2.82 4.42
N ASP A 193 -0.90 -2.66 5.74
CA ASP A 193 -1.30 -3.71 6.68
C ASP A 193 -2.82 -3.88 6.71
N LEU A 194 -3.57 -2.78 6.79
CA LEU A 194 -5.03 -2.79 6.75
C LEU A 194 -5.55 -3.44 5.45
N PHE A 195 -5.01 -3.01 4.31
CA PHE A 195 -5.43 -3.55 3.01
C PHE A 195 -5.00 -5.02 2.84
N SER A 196 -3.86 -5.43 3.41
CA SER A 196 -3.47 -6.83 3.46
C SER A 196 -4.45 -7.68 4.27
N ALA A 197 -4.89 -7.18 5.42
CA ALA A 197 -5.89 -7.86 6.25
C ALA A 197 -7.25 -7.97 5.54
N LEU A 198 -7.69 -6.91 4.83
CA LEU A 198 -8.92 -6.91 4.03
C LEU A 198 -8.86 -7.86 2.83
N GLN A 199 -7.67 -8.13 2.29
CA GLN A 199 -7.45 -9.03 1.17
C GLN A 199 -7.01 -10.43 1.58
N GLN A 200 -7.02 -10.75 2.86
CA GLN A 200 -6.57 -12.04 3.36
C GLN A 200 -7.46 -13.17 2.85
N HIS A 201 -6.88 -14.05 2.04
CA HIS A 201 -7.51 -15.26 1.50
C HIS A 201 -6.72 -16.54 1.84
N HIS A 202 -5.66 -16.41 2.64
CA HIS A 202 -4.87 -17.51 3.20
C HIS A 202 -4.99 -17.52 4.72
N ASN A 203 -4.92 -18.71 5.34
CA ASN A 203 -4.73 -18.82 6.78
C ASN A 203 -3.26 -18.54 7.14
N ILE A 204 -3.08 -17.80 8.23
CA ILE A 204 -1.78 -17.64 8.89
C ILE A 204 -1.75 -18.64 10.04
N ASP A 205 -1.52 -19.88 9.70
CA ASP A 205 -1.41 -21.00 10.63
C ASP A 205 0.06 -21.40 10.88
N ALA A 206 0.28 -22.44 11.66
CA ALA A 206 1.60 -22.89 12.01
C ALA A 206 2.44 -23.30 10.78
N ASP A 207 1.82 -23.87 9.75
CA ASP A 207 2.47 -24.22 8.50
C ASP A 207 2.90 -22.99 7.71
N TYR A 208 2.03 -21.96 7.63
CA TYR A 208 2.39 -20.69 7.02
C TYR A 208 3.60 -20.07 7.72
N VAL A 209 3.54 -19.99 9.06
CA VAL A 209 4.61 -19.37 9.87
C VAL A 209 5.93 -20.15 9.72
N GLN A 210 5.88 -21.47 9.68
CA GLN A 210 7.07 -22.30 9.47
C GLN A 210 7.75 -22.02 8.12
N ARG A 211 6.98 -21.80 7.06
CA ARG A 211 7.50 -21.62 5.70
C ARG A 211 7.87 -20.19 5.34
N LYS A 212 7.19 -19.20 5.92
CA LYS A 212 7.24 -17.78 5.50
C LYS A 212 7.55 -16.82 6.63
N GLY A 213 7.60 -17.30 7.87
CA GLY A 213 7.72 -16.47 9.06
C GLY A 213 6.37 -15.88 9.51
N SER A 214 6.34 -15.37 10.74
CA SER A 214 5.16 -14.68 11.27
C SER A 214 5.05 -13.28 10.64
N PRO A 215 3.91 -12.92 10.07
CA PRO A 215 3.69 -11.55 9.64
C PRO A 215 3.69 -10.61 10.86
N ASP A 216 4.20 -9.40 10.68
CA ASP A 216 4.30 -8.38 11.70
C ASP A 216 3.61 -7.12 11.20
N SER A 217 2.50 -6.76 11.82
CA SER A 217 1.66 -5.64 11.40
C SER A 217 2.38 -4.29 11.53
N VAL A 218 3.20 -4.09 12.58
CA VAL A 218 3.97 -2.84 12.72
C VAL A 218 4.97 -2.69 11.59
N ARG A 219 5.65 -3.80 11.21
CA ARG A 219 6.56 -3.82 10.05
C ARG A 219 5.82 -3.51 8.76
N PHE A 220 4.70 -4.20 8.49
CA PHE A 220 3.92 -3.98 7.27
C PHE A 220 3.41 -2.55 7.19
N TRP A 221 2.87 -2.03 8.28
CA TRP A 221 2.45 -0.64 8.38
C TRP A 221 3.60 0.33 8.10
N ALA A 222 4.71 0.22 8.82
CA ALA A 222 5.82 1.17 8.73
C ALA A 222 6.54 1.13 7.37
N VAL A 223 6.81 -0.07 6.85
CA VAL A 223 7.38 -0.28 5.51
C VAL A 223 6.43 0.24 4.44
N GLY A 224 5.12 -0.03 4.57
CA GLY A 224 4.09 0.49 3.67
C GLY A 224 4.09 2.01 3.57
N GLN A 225 4.18 2.71 4.71
CA GLN A 225 4.30 4.17 4.75
C GLN A 225 5.57 4.65 4.02
N ALA A 226 6.71 4.01 4.25
CA ALA A 226 7.99 4.39 3.64
C ALA A 226 7.99 4.15 2.12
N GLU A 227 7.47 3.01 1.66
CA GLU A 227 7.34 2.70 0.24
C GLU A 227 6.33 3.63 -0.46
N ALA A 228 5.25 4.05 0.21
CA ALA A 228 4.32 5.04 -0.32
C ALA A 228 4.99 6.41 -0.51
N VAL A 229 5.79 6.89 0.45
CA VAL A 229 6.58 8.13 0.28
C VAL A 229 7.59 7.97 -0.85
N ARG A 230 8.31 6.86 -0.90
CA ARG A 230 9.27 6.59 -1.98
C ARG A 230 8.58 6.58 -3.35
N ARG A 231 7.42 5.92 -3.46
CA ARG A 231 6.62 5.85 -4.69
C ARG A 231 6.12 7.24 -5.11
N SER A 232 5.49 7.98 -4.20
CA SER A 232 4.92 9.29 -4.48
C SER A 232 5.97 10.29 -4.98
N THR A 233 7.10 10.37 -4.28
CA THR A 233 8.18 11.30 -4.62
C THR A 233 8.97 10.87 -5.85
N SER A 234 9.13 9.55 -6.09
CA SER A 234 9.71 9.04 -7.33
C SER A 234 8.86 9.33 -8.56
N LEU A 235 7.53 9.19 -8.47
CA LEU A 235 6.61 9.55 -9.56
C LEU A 235 6.60 11.06 -9.76
N PHE A 236 6.51 11.83 -8.68
CA PHE A 236 6.55 13.29 -8.73
C PHE A 236 7.84 13.81 -9.41
N ALA A 237 8.98 13.15 -9.22
CA ALA A 237 10.23 13.54 -9.86
C ALA A 237 10.29 13.28 -11.38
N GLN A 238 9.32 12.50 -11.93
CA GLN A 238 9.26 12.24 -13.38
C GLN A 238 8.54 13.37 -14.12
N PRO A 239 9.10 13.94 -15.19
CA PRO A 239 8.48 15.06 -15.91
C PRO A 239 7.02 14.79 -16.30
N LYS A 240 6.75 13.61 -16.84
CA LYS A 240 5.40 13.19 -17.28
C LYS A 240 4.31 13.32 -16.22
N PHE A 241 4.64 13.11 -14.94
CA PHE A 241 3.63 13.07 -13.88
C PHE A 241 3.47 14.39 -13.13
N ALA A 242 4.53 15.20 -13.04
CA ALA A 242 4.49 16.39 -12.20
C ALA A 242 4.76 17.69 -12.97
N PHE A 243 5.56 17.64 -14.04
CA PHE A 243 6.11 18.82 -14.67
C PHE A 243 5.59 19.09 -16.09
N GLU A 244 4.96 18.11 -16.75
CA GLU A 244 4.30 18.33 -18.03
C GLU A 244 2.90 18.93 -17.80
N GLY A 245 2.68 20.14 -18.34
CA GLY A 245 1.44 20.90 -18.14
C GLY A 245 1.51 21.82 -16.92
N ALA A 246 0.44 21.85 -16.13
CA ALA A 246 0.40 22.66 -14.91
C ALA A 246 1.32 22.08 -13.83
N PHE A 247 2.21 22.92 -13.30
CA PHE A 247 3.11 22.52 -12.21
C PHE A 247 2.69 23.16 -10.89
N PRO A 248 2.68 22.39 -9.77
CA PRO A 248 2.67 20.92 -9.74
C PRO A 248 1.31 20.36 -10.18
N GLN A 249 1.30 19.10 -10.66
CA GLN A 249 0.05 18.43 -11.00
C GLN A 249 -0.84 18.28 -9.75
N PHE A 250 -2.12 18.60 -9.86
CA PHE A 250 -3.06 18.67 -8.72
C PHE A 250 -3.22 17.32 -7.99
N TYR A 251 -2.99 16.21 -8.66
CA TYR A 251 -2.99 14.89 -8.04
C TYR A 251 -2.06 14.79 -6.82
N PHE A 252 -0.91 15.46 -6.88
CA PHE A 252 0.11 15.40 -5.81
C PHE A 252 -0.16 16.37 -4.66
N LEU A 253 -1.18 17.20 -4.76
CA LEU A 253 -1.49 18.18 -3.73
C LEU A 253 -2.48 17.62 -2.69
N ASP A 254 -2.42 18.17 -1.48
CA ASP A 254 -3.44 17.90 -0.47
C ASP A 254 -4.81 18.38 -0.92
N CYS A 255 -5.77 17.46 -0.94
CA CYS A 255 -7.12 17.73 -1.44
C CYS A 255 -7.84 18.81 -0.64
N HIS A 256 -7.67 18.80 0.68
CA HIS A 256 -8.33 19.73 1.58
C HIS A 256 -7.81 21.16 1.47
N SER A 257 -6.62 21.36 0.92
CA SER A 257 -6.11 22.71 0.65
C SER A 257 -6.98 23.49 -0.33
N CYS A 258 -7.68 22.79 -1.23
CA CYS A 258 -8.61 23.38 -2.21
C CYS A 258 -10.06 22.95 -1.96
N HIS A 259 -10.33 21.68 -1.66
CA HIS A 259 -11.65 21.12 -1.40
C HIS A 259 -12.04 21.30 0.07
N ARG A 260 -12.43 22.51 0.43
CA ARG A 260 -12.89 22.89 1.78
C ARG A 260 -13.86 24.05 1.75
N THR A 261 -14.67 24.19 2.79
CA THR A 261 -15.46 25.39 2.99
C THR A 261 -14.53 26.58 3.20
N ILE A 262 -14.64 27.60 2.36
CA ILE A 262 -13.91 28.86 2.52
C ILE A 262 -14.70 29.74 3.48
N THR A 263 -14.11 30.04 4.63
CA THR A 263 -14.68 30.96 5.63
C THR A 263 -13.69 32.07 5.89
N ASP A 264 -14.17 33.31 5.98
CA ASP A 264 -13.37 34.52 6.27
C ASP A 264 -13.15 34.74 7.77
N GLY A 265 -13.42 33.74 8.60
CA GLY A 265 -13.35 33.86 10.06
C GLY A 265 -11.91 33.82 10.63
N PRO A 266 -11.71 34.32 11.87
CA PRO A 266 -10.39 34.37 12.53
C PRO A 266 -9.80 33.01 12.86
N GLN A 267 -10.51 31.90 12.59
CA GLN A 267 -10.06 30.54 12.84
C GLN A 267 -9.25 29.92 11.70
N ARG A 268 -8.97 30.66 10.64
CA ARG A 268 -8.20 30.22 9.47
C ARG A 268 -6.70 30.13 9.81
N LYS A 269 -6.33 29.18 10.65
CA LYS A 269 -4.91 28.79 10.79
C LYS A 269 -4.58 27.79 9.72
N LEU A 270 -3.70 28.17 8.81
CA LEU A 270 -3.16 27.27 7.81
C LEU A 270 -2.17 26.32 8.49
N THR A 271 -2.24 25.03 8.22
CA THR A 271 -1.42 23.98 8.88
C THR A 271 0.08 24.29 8.80
N PHE A 272 0.54 24.78 7.66
CA PHE A 272 1.96 25.07 7.43
C PHE A 272 2.50 26.25 8.26
N GLU A 273 1.64 27.15 8.78
CA GLU A 273 2.04 28.27 9.64
C GLU A 273 2.45 27.79 11.04
N THR A 274 1.98 26.62 11.44
CA THR A 274 2.12 26.10 12.81
C THR A 274 2.98 24.85 12.94
N ASN A 275 3.38 24.23 11.83
CA ASN A 275 4.19 23.01 11.84
C ASN A 275 5.60 23.24 11.28
N PRO A 276 6.64 23.39 12.14
CA PRO A 276 8.02 23.58 11.68
C PRO A 276 8.61 22.40 10.89
N GLY A 277 8.05 21.20 11.06
CA GLY A 277 8.41 20.02 10.28
C GLY A 277 7.92 20.06 8.82
N ARG A 278 6.98 20.99 8.53
CA ARG A 278 6.35 21.19 7.21
C ARG A 278 6.50 22.65 6.77
N PRO A 279 7.68 23.11 6.42
CA PRO A 279 7.93 24.51 6.05
C PRO A 279 7.44 24.80 4.63
N ILE A 280 6.13 24.78 4.43
CA ILE A 280 5.47 25.03 3.14
C ILE A 280 5.53 26.53 2.86
N PRO A 281 6.02 26.96 1.65
CA PRO A 281 6.07 28.37 1.29
C PRO A 281 4.67 28.97 1.21
N PHE A 282 4.55 30.21 1.67
CA PHE A 282 3.27 30.94 1.64
C PHE A 282 2.73 31.05 0.21
N GLY A 283 1.43 30.77 0.06
CA GLY A 283 0.76 30.79 -1.25
C GLY A 283 0.84 29.50 -2.04
N ASN A 284 1.68 28.55 -1.64
CA ASN A 284 1.75 27.25 -2.30
C ASN A 284 0.80 26.24 -1.65
N PRO A 285 -0.01 25.52 -2.44
CA PRO A 285 -0.74 24.39 -1.90
C PRO A 285 0.22 23.30 -1.43
N PRO A 286 -0.03 22.67 -0.26
CA PRO A 286 0.84 21.64 0.28
C PRO A 286 0.83 20.40 -0.62
N PHE A 287 1.98 19.73 -0.71
CA PHE A 287 2.04 18.38 -1.24
C PHE A 287 1.23 17.44 -0.35
N ASN A 288 0.61 16.41 -0.94
CA ASN A 288 -0.04 15.36 -0.17
C ASN A 288 1.00 14.49 0.52
N ASP A 289 1.32 14.84 1.75
CA ASP A 289 2.36 14.23 2.56
C ASP A 289 1.82 13.26 3.63
N GLU A 290 0.62 12.72 3.43
CA GLU A 290 -0.09 11.87 4.39
C GLU A 290 0.77 10.74 4.98
N ASN A 291 1.54 10.04 4.14
CA ASN A 291 2.47 8.99 4.60
C ASN A 291 3.76 9.58 5.20
N MET A 292 4.20 10.73 4.69
CA MET A 292 5.39 11.42 5.19
C MET A 292 5.22 11.89 6.63
N ILE A 293 4.04 12.42 6.98
CA ILE A 293 3.71 12.85 8.35
C ILE A 293 3.74 11.67 9.32
N MET A 294 3.20 10.51 8.92
CA MET A 294 3.25 9.29 9.72
C MET A 294 4.69 8.87 10.01
N LEU A 295 5.54 8.86 8.98
CA LEU A 295 6.96 8.49 9.14
C LEU A 295 7.74 9.51 9.97
N GLN A 296 7.49 10.81 9.81
CA GLN A 296 8.13 11.84 10.63
C GLN A 296 7.83 11.64 12.12
N ALA A 297 6.61 11.20 12.46
CA ALA A 297 6.23 10.90 13.83
C ALA A 297 7.00 9.70 14.41
N VAL A 298 7.11 8.60 13.67
CA VAL A 298 7.59 7.32 14.22
C VAL A 298 9.04 6.99 13.92
N ALA A 299 9.68 7.62 12.92
CA ALA A 299 11.03 7.26 12.47
C ALA A 299 12.07 7.31 13.61
N GLY A 300 12.00 8.30 14.49
CA GLY A 300 12.88 8.40 15.66
C GLY A 300 12.77 7.22 16.62
N ALA A 301 11.59 6.61 16.71
CA ALA A 301 11.32 5.46 17.56
C ALA A 301 11.65 4.12 16.89
N LEU A 302 11.40 4.00 15.58
CA LEU A 302 11.49 2.73 14.84
C LEU A 302 12.80 2.57 14.06
N ALA A 303 13.40 3.67 13.59
CA ALA A 303 14.65 3.65 12.81
C ALA A 303 15.50 4.90 13.11
N PRO A 304 16.03 5.05 14.35
CA PRO A 304 16.70 6.27 14.78
C PRO A 304 17.91 6.66 13.92
N GLY A 305 18.61 5.69 13.32
CA GLY A 305 19.73 5.93 12.43
C GLY A 305 19.37 6.67 11.14
N GLU A 306 18.17 6.47 10.61
CA GLU A 306 17.70 7.09 9.36
C GLU A 306 16.78 8.29 9.58
N ALA A 307 16.23 8.45 10.79
CA ALA A 307 15.21 9.44 11.10
C ALA A 307 15.62 10.87 10.78
N GLY A 308 16.81 11.28 11.19
CA GLY A 308 17.32 12.64 11.00
C GLY A 308 17.49 13.00 9.51
N ALA A 309 18.05 12.07 8.73
CA ALA A 309 18.26 12.25 7.30
C ALA A 309 16.92 12.33 6.53
N PHE A 310 15.96 11.46 6.90
CA PHE A 310 14.61 11.47 6.32
C PHE A 310 13.87 12.78 6.65
N GLN A 311 13.85 13.19 7.92
CA GLN A 311 13.19 14.43 8.37
C GLN A 311 13.78 15.67 7.69
N THR A 312 15.10 15.70 7.47
CA THR A 312 15.75 16.80 6.76
C THR A 312 15.31 16.83 5.30
N ALA A 313 15.36 15.69 4.60
CA ALA A 313 14.92 15.62 3.21
C ALA A 313 13.43 15.98 3.03
N ALA A 314 12.56 15.60 3.97
CA ALA A 314 11.16 15.97 3.97
C ALA A 314 10.96 17.50 4.10
N ARG A 315 11.66 18.13 5.04
CA ARG A 315 11.63 19.60 5.18
C ARG A 315 12.15 20.32 3.94
N ASP A 316 13.25 19.82 3.35
CA ASP A 316 13.84 20.42 2.16
C ASP A 316 12.92 20.27 0.95
N PHE A 317 12.23 19.15 0.81
CA PHE A 317 11.21 18.95 -0.22
C PHE A 317 10.05 19.94 -0.08
N HIS A 318 9.50 20.13 1.13
CA HIS A 318 8.45 21.13 1.35
C HIS A 318 8.89 22.54 0.98
N ARG A 319 10.13 22.95 1.34
CA ARG A 319 10.68 24.26 0.94
C ARG A 319 10.83 24.38 -0.56
N ALA A 320 11.30 23.33 -1.20
CA ALA A 320 11.56 23.32 -2.64
C ALA A 320 10.28 23.46 -3.48
N MET A 321 9.11 23.11 -2.95
CA MET A 321 7.82 23.28 -3.62
C MET A 321 7.55 24.73 -4.07
N GLY A 322 8.19 25.73 -3.42
CA GLY A 322 8.12 27.13 -3.82
C GLY A 322 9.32 27.64 -4.62
N ALA A 323 10.33 26.80 -4.86
CA ALA A 323 11.58 27.24 -5.49
C ALA A 323 11.66 26.99 -7.02
N GLY A 324 10.64 26.34 -7.59
CA GLY A 324 10.57 26.03 -9.02
C GLY A 324 10.77 24.55 -9.35
N PRO A 325 10.48 24.14 -10.61
CA PRO A 325 10.38 22.73 -10.98
C PRO A 325 11.66 21.92 -10.79
N GLU A 326 12.81 22.44 -11.15
CA GLU A 326 14.08 21.70 -11.08
C GLU A 326 14.51 21.42 -9.64
N GLN A 327 14.45 22.45 -8.77
CA GLN A 327 14.78 22.33 -7.36
C GLN A 327 13.81 21.36 -6.66
N THR A 328 12.52 21.45 -6.98
CA THR A 328 11.51 20.55 -6.43
C THR A 328 11.74 19.11 -6.88
N ARG A 329 12.11 18.89 -8.16
CA ARG A 329 12.45 17.55 -8.66
C ARG A 329 13.66 16.96 -7.96
N ALA A 330 14.72 17.74 -7.80
CA ALA A 330 15.92 17.28 -7.11
C ALA A 330 15.64 16.93 -5.65
N ALA A 331 14.86 17.75 -4.96
CA ALA A 331 14.43 17.48 -3.57
C ALA A 331 13.53 16.24 -3.48
N ALA A 332 12.63 16.03 -4.43
CA ALA A 332 11.79 14.82 -4.49
C ALA A 332 12.63 13.55 -4.68
N GLN A 333 13.65 13.58 -5.55
CA GLN A 333 14.57 12.45 -5.74
C GLN A 333 15.38 12.15 -4.47
N ALA A 334 15.88 13.20 -3.80
CA ALA A 334 16.57 13.05 -2.52
C ALA A 334 15.67 12.43 -1.45
N LEU A 335 14.43 12.90 -1.34
CA LEU A 335 13.47 12.35 -0.39
C LEU A 335 13.09 10.90 -0.73
N ALA A 336 12.90 10.55 -2.01
CA ALA A 336 12.66 9.18 -2.44
C ALA A 336 13.81 8.23 -2.03
N SER A 337 15.06 8.69 -2.16
CA SER A 337 16.24 7.92 -1.72
C SER A 337 16.24 7.71 -0.20
N ARG A 338 15.93 8.76 0.59
CA ARG A 338 15.87 8.65 2.05
C ARG A 338 14.70 7.79 2.53
N ALA A 339 13.55 7.87 1.89
CA ALA A 339 12.42 6.98 2.16
C ALA A 339 12.78 5.51 1.85
N GLY A 340 13.55 5.26 0.79
CA GLY A 340 14.06 3.92 0.48
C GLY A 340 15.00 3.39 1.57
N ALA A 341 15.97 4.19 2.04
CA ALA A 341 16.87 3.81 3.14
C ALA A 341 16.10 3.53 4.44
N LEU A 342 15.11 4.40 4.75
CA LEU A 342 14.23 4.20 5.89
C LEU A 342 13.41 2.91 5.76
N SER A 343 12.89 2.60 4.57
CA SER A 343 12.16 1.36 4.29
C SER A 343 13.03 0.11 4.55
N GLU A 344 14.31 0.13 4.13
CA GLU A 344 15.25 -0.96 4.43
C GLU A 344 15.46 -1.14 5.93
N ALA A 345 15.70 -0.04 6.66
CA ALA A 345 15.91 -0.08 8.09
C ALA A 345 14.67 -0.62 8.83
N LEU A 346 13.47 -0.17 8.43
CA LEU A 346 12.20 -0.64 8.99
C LEU A 346 11.93 -2.11 8.67
N ALA A 347 12.26 -2.57 7.47
CA ALA A 347 12.09 -3.98 7.07
C ALA A 347 13.02 -4.92 7.84
N ALA A 348 14.26 -4.47 8.11
CA ALA A 348 15.28 -5.27 8.81
C ALA A 348 15.11 -5.27 10.35
N ARG A 349 14.32 -4.35 10.90
CA ARG A 349 14.12 -4.23 12.35
C ARG A 349 13.40 -5.45 12.92
N ALA A 350 13.83 -5.92 14.09
CA ALA A 350 13.02 -6.80 14.93
C ALA A 350 12.00 -5.96 15.72
N TYR A 351 10.73 -6.33 15.63
CA TYR A 351 9.63 -5.71 16.36
C TYR A 351 9.26 -6.57 17.55
N GLY A 352 8.79 -5.93 18.60
CA GLY A 352 8.37 -6.58 19.85
C GLY A 352 6.97 -6.18 20.27
N ASP A 353 6.46 -6.87 21.27
CA ASP A 353 5.09 -6.78 21.79
C ASP A 353 4.60 -5.37 22.13
N ALA A 354 5.51 -4.49 22.53
CA ALA A 354 5.19 -3.11 22.90
C ALA A 354 5.17 -2.14 21.70
N ASP A 355 5.67 -2.54 20.53
CA ASP A 355 5.84 -1.62 19.41
C ASP A 355 4.49 -1.11 18.87
N ALA A 356 3.47 -1.96 18.79
CA ALA A 356 2.14 -1.53 18.34
C ALA A 356 1.52 -0.48 19.28
N PHE A 357 1.56 -0.69 20.58
CA PHE A 357 1.12 0.30 21.58
C PHE A 357 1.89 1.61 21.46
N ARG A 358 3.22 1.52 21.33
CA ARG A 358 4.10 2.67 21.19
C ARG A 358 3.79 3.48 19.94
N VAL A 359 3.59 2.82 18.78
CA VAL A 359 3.26 3.48 17.51
C VAL A 359 1.89 4.15 17.60
N VAL A 360 0.88 3.49 18.16
CA VAL A 360 -0.44 4.08 18.40
C VAL A 360 -0.33 5.37 19.25
N ALA A 361 0.43 5.31 20.34
CA ALA A 361 0.60 6.47 21.24
C ALA A 361 1.29 7.64 20.52
N ILE A 362 2.35 7.38 19.74
CA ILE A 362 3.08 8.40 18.98
C ILE A 362 2.19 9.03 17.92
N ILE A 363 1.52 8.22 17.09
CA ILE A 363 0.67 8.71 16.01
C ILE A 363 -0.50 9.52 16.57
N ALA A 364 -1.18 9.02 17.58
CA ALA A 364 -2.29 9.74 18.20
C ALA A 364 -1.83 11.03 18.88
N GLY A 365 -0.65 11.03 19.51
CA GLY A 365 -0.06 12.22 20.10
C GLY A 365 0.16 13.33 19.07
N GLU A 366 0.75 13.01 17.93
CA GLU A 366 0.97 13.95 16.82
C GLU A 366 -0.35 14.36 16.16
N ALA A 367 -1.21 13.39 15.78
CA ALA A 367 -2.44 13.64 15.04
C ALA A 367 -3.50 14.42 15.83
N THR A 368 -3.44 14.38 17.15
CA THR A 368 -4.32 15.18 18.03
C THR A 368 -3.72 16.51 18.45
N SER A 369 -2.47 16.78 18.09
CA SER A 369 -1.79 18.06 18.33
C SER A 369 -2.46 19.19 17.52
N PRO A 370 -2.48 20.43 18.05
CA PRO A 370 -2.94 21.58 17.28
C PRO A 370 -2.17 21.86 15.99
N ARG A 371 -0.94 21.34 15.88
CA ARG A 371 -0.10 21.45 14.67
C ARG A 371 -0.49 20.49 13.57
N PHE A 372 -1.20 19.43 13.91
CA PHE A 372 -1.66 18.41 12.99
C PHE A 372 -3.10 18.67 12.61
N THR A 373 -3.31 19.50 11.58
CA THR A 373 -4.66 19.90 11.12
C THR A 373 -4.96 19.45 9.70
N ASP A 374 -4.17 18.50 9.19
CA ASP A 374 -4.21 18.01 7.81
C ASP A 374 -5.27 16.92 7.65
N TYR A 375 -6.08 17.01 6.59
CA TYR A 375 -7.11 16.01 6.30
C TYR A 375 -6.51 14.66 5.96
N ALA A 376 -5.60 14.63 4.99
CA ALA A 376 -5.07 13.36 4.49
C ALA A 376 -4.24 12.63 5.55
N GLY A 377 -3.43 13.37 6.34
CA GLY A 377 -2.73 12.81 7.49
C GLY A 377 -3.67 12.29 8.57
N SER A 378 -4.82 12.95 8.78
CA SER A 378 -5.84 12.47 9.73
C SER A 378 -6.47 11.14 9.28
N VAL A 379 -6.71 10.97 7.97
CA VAL A 379 -7.15 9.67 7.40
C VAL A 379 -6.12 8.58 7.69
N GLN A 380 -4.84 8.82 7.43
CA GLN A 380 -3.77 7.86 7.69
C GLN A 380 -3.63 7.56 9.20
N ALA A 381 -3.82 8.55 10.07
CA ALA A 381 -3.72 8.34 11.51
C ALA A 381 -4.82 7.43 12.05
N VAL A 382 -6.09 7.59 11.62
CA VAL A 382 -7.15 6.67 12.06
C VAL A 382 -6.96 5.28 11.48
N MET A 383 -6.52 5.14 10.23
CA MET A 383 -6.20 3.84 9.62
C MET A 383 -5.07 3.14 10.41
N ALA A 384 -4.02 3.86 10.80
CA ALA A 384 -2.93 3.33 11.61
C ALA A 384 -3.40 2.83 12.98
N VAL A 385 -4.23 3.60 13.69
CA VAL A 385 -4.77 3.19 15.00
C VAL A 385 -5.68 1.98 14.87
N ASP A 386 -6.51 1.92 13.83
CA ASP A 386 -7.41 0.78 13.58
C ASP A 386 -6.64 -0.50 13.24
N THR A 387 -5.69 -0.41 12.31
CA THR A 387 -4.90 -1.59 11.90
C THR A 387 -4.05 -2.12 13.06
N LEU A 388 -3.42 -1.24 13.85
CA LEU A 388 -2.61 -1.64 15.00
C LEU A 388 -3.45 -2.17 16.17
N LEU A 389 -4.68 -1.70 16.36
CA LEU A 389 -5.60 -2.33 17.30
C LEU A 389 -5.97 -3.76 16.85
N ASN A 390 -6.21 -3.96 15.54
CA ASN A 390 -6.44 -5.30 15.00
C ASN A 390 -5.21 -6.21 15.18
N ALA A 391 -4.00 -5.68 14.98
CA ALA A 391 -2.76 -6.40 15.24
C ALA A 391 -2.67 -6.88 16.69
N LEU A 392 -2.91 -5.98 17.66
CA LEU A 392 -2.91 -6.32 19.09
C LEU A 392 -3.94 -7.40 19.45
N VAL A 393 -5.09 -7.41 18.76
CA VAL A 393 -6.11 -8.48 18.95
C VAL A 393 -5.61 -9.79 18.36
N ASN A 394 -5.06 -9.79 17.15
CA ASN A 394 -4.58 -11.00 16.48
C ASN A 394 -3.39 -11.64 17.20
N GLU A 395 -2.57 -10.83 17.85
CA GLU A 395 -1.44 -11.26 18.69
C GLU A 395 -1.86 -11.69 20.11
N GLY A 396 -3.16 -11.60 20.42
CA GLY A 396 -3.70 -11.94 21.74
C GLY A 396 -3.35 -10.96 22.87
N ARG A 397 -2.84 -9.77 22.53
CA ARG A 397 -2.47 -8.70 23.48
C ARG A 397 -3.68 -7.94 23.97
N VAL A 398 -4.69 -7.82 23.14
CA VAL A 398 -5.98 -7.19 23.45
C VAL A 398 -7.10 -8.19 23.18
N THR A 399 -8.04 -8.30 24.10
CA THR A 399 -9.18 -9.17 23.88
C THR A 399 -10.17 -8.59 22.88
N GLN A 400 -10.91 -9.44 22.17
CA GLN A 400 -11.99 -9.03 21.26
C GLN A 400 -13.01 -8.10 21.95
N GLY A 401 -13.36 -8.40 23.20
CA GLY A 401 -14.30 -7.58 23.98
C GLY A 401 -13.78 -6.18 24.28
N ALA A 402 -12.49 -6.05 24.65
CA ALA A 402 -11.86 -4.76 24.87
C ALA A 402 -11.77 -3.94 23.57
N ALA A 403 -11.40 -4.57 22.46
CA ALA A 403 -11.36 -3.93 21.14
C ALA A 403 -12.75 -3.45 20.70
N ALA A 404 -13.81 -4.23 20.93
CA ALA A 404 -15.19 -3.86 20.60
C ALA A 404 -15.60 -2.55 21.30
N GLY A 405 -15.19 -2.33 22.54
CA GLY A 405 -15.42 -1.08 23.28
C GLY A 405 -14.73 0.15 22.68
N ILE A 406 -13.65 -0.04 21.91
CA ILE A 406 -12.85 1.04 21.30
C ILE A 406 -13.34 1.37 19.87
N ARG A 407 -13.91 0.39 19.15
CA ARG A 407 -14.33 0.54 17.75
C ARG A 407 -15.34 1.67 17.52
N GLY A 408 -16.17 2.01 18.51
CA GLY A 408 -17.07 3.16 18.43
C GLY A 408 -16.32 4.51 18.28
N ASP A 409 -15.19 4.68 18.97
CA ASP A 409 -14.34 5.85 18.85
C ASP A 409 -13.63 5.90 17.48
N ILE A 410 -13.12 4.76 17.02
CA ILE A 410 -12.50 4.61 15.69
C ILE A 410 -13.53 4.94 14.59
N ALA A 411 -14.74 4.43 14.68
CA ALA A 411 -15.81 4.72 13.72
C ALA A 411 -16.16 6.23 13.68
N ARG A 412 -16.18 6.90 14.86
CA ARG A 412 -16.36 8.36 14.91
C ARG A 412 -15.20 9.13 14.28
N ALA A 413 -13.97 8.66 14.48
CA ALA A 413 -12.79 9.26 13.84
C ALA A 413 -12.86 9.12 12.31
N TYR A 414 -13.22 7.93 11.77
CA TYR A 414 -13.46 7.74 10.33
C TYR A 414 -14.57 8.65 9.81
N LYS A 415 -15.70 8.75 10.53
CA LYS A 415 -16.80 9.64 10.11
C LYS A 415 -16.40 11.10 10.06
N ALA A 416 -15.48 11.53 10.90
CA ALA A 416 -14.97 12.91 10.91
C ALA A 416 -14.04 13.20 9.71
N VAL A 417 -13.46 12.17 9.07
CA VAL A 417 -12.57 12.26 7.90
C VAL A 417 -13.15 11.61 6.64
N GLU A 418 -14.47 11.46 6.55
CA GLU A 418 -15.12 10.73 5.43
C GLU A 418 -14.89 11.42 4.09
N GLU A 419 -14.96 12.76 4.07
CA GLU A 419 -14.76 13.57 2.88
C GLU A 419 -13.99 14.87 3.18
N PRO A 420 -13.15 15.37 2.24
CA PRO A 420 -12.39 16.61 2.45
C PRO A 420 -13.29 17.82 2.75
N ASN A 421 -14.43 17.94 2.04
CA ASN A 421 -15.37 19.05 2.24
C ASN A 421 -16.15 18.96 3.57
N ALA A 422 -16.23 17.77 4.16
CA ALA A 422 -16.94 17.50 5.41
C ALA A 422 -15.99 17.19 6.57
N TYR A 423 -14.71 17.49 6.45
CA TYR A 423 -13.71 17.24 7.49
C TYR A 423 -14.01 17.99 8.77
N ARG A 424 -14.06 17.26 9.89
CA ARG A 424 -14.36 17.79 11.24
C ARG A 424 -13.17 17.57 12.19
N PRO A 425 -12.15 18.44 12.14
CA PRO A 425 -10.88 18.20 12.85
C PRO A 425 -11.01 18.10 14.38
N ALA A 426 -11.95 18.82 14.98
CA ALA A 426 -12.18 18.77 16.44
C ALA A 426 -12.78 17.43 16.86
N GLU A 427 -13.78 16.92 16.11
CA GLU A 427 -14.39 15.62 16.36
C GLU A 427 -13.38 14.48 16.13
N PHE A 428 -12.61 14.57 15.04
CA PHE A 428 -11.54 13.63 14.74
C PHE A 428 -10.54 13.52 15.91
N ARG A 429 -10.00 14.66 16.36
CA ARG A 429 -9.02 14.68 17.45
C ARG A 429 -9.60 14.12 18.74
N ALA A 430 -10.84 14.45 19.09
CA ALA A 430 -11.49 13.94 20.29
C ALA A 430 -11.67 12.42 20.22
N ALA A 431 -12.17 11.92 19.10
CA ALA A 431 -12.40 10.49 18.89
C ALA A 431 -11.09 9.68 18.87
N LEU A 432 -10.07 10.15 18.12
CA LEU A 432 -8.76 9.48 18.05
C LEU A 432 -8.05 9.46 19.41
N LYS A 433 -8.10 10.56 20.15
CA LYS A 433 -7.54 10.63 21.50
C LYS A 433 -8.22 9.67 22.47
N SER A 434 -9.55 9.53 22.38
CA SER A 434 -10.32 8.59 23.17
C SER A 434 -9.91 7.15 22.87
N ALA A 435 -9.87 6.79 21.57
CA ALA A 435 -9.46 5.45 21.12
C ALA A 435 -8.05 5.10 21.57
N ALA A 436 -7.07 5.97 21.29
CA ALA A 436 -5.67 5.73 21.66
C ALA A 436 -5.46 5.67 23.18
N GLY A 437 -6.15 6.51 23.94
CA GLY A 437 -6.14 6.46 25.40
C GLY A 437 -6.75 5.16 25.96
N ALA A 438 -7.78 4.63 25.32
CA ALA A 438 -8.35 3.33 25.69
C ALA A 438 -7.38 2.19 25.35
N ILE A 439 -6.74 2.20 24.18
CA ILE A 439 -5.72 1.21 23.78
C ILE A 439 -4.55 1.24 24.78
N GLY A 440 -4.02 2.44 25.10
CA GLY A 440 -2.90 2.58 26.03
C GLY A 440 -3.16 2.04 27.44
N ARG A 441 -4.42 1.99 27.89
CA ARG A 441 -4.79 1.37 29.19
C ARG A 441 -4.78 -0.16 29.18
N LEU A 442 -4.65 -0.77 28.01
CA LEU A 442 -4.61 -2.23 27.84
C LEU A 442 -3.17 -2.78 27.77
N GLN A 443 -2.17 -1.88 27.73
CA GLN A 443 -0.75 -2.25 27.77
C GLN A 443 -0.38 -2.77 29.17
#